data_cb00316399339b038135d2de8be65786
#
_entry.id   cb00316399339b038135d2de8be65786
#
_cell.length_a   1.000
_cell.length_b   1.000
_cell.length_c   1.000
_cell.angle_alpha   90.00
_cell.angle_beta   90.00
_cell.angle_gamma   90.00
#
_symmetry.space_group_name_H-M   'P 1'
#
loop_
_entity.id
_entity.type
_entity.pdbx_description
1 polymer ?
#
loop_
_entity_poly.entity_id
_entity_poly.type
_entity_poly.pdbx_seq_one_letter_code
_entity_poly.pdbx_strand_id
1 'polypeptide(L)'
;GQCAAKCPFGAIGTKTWITNVIADLKAGKKVYAILAPATEGQFGKDITMESWRQAVKKVGFEDLIEAGLGGDMTTCSEAEEWLEAYRNGEKKTTSCCPGFVNMIRKHYPDLADMISTTVSPMCAVSRMIKAKDPDAVTVFVGPCVAKKSEVADQKIEGNADYALNYNEIL
;
A
#
# COMPACT_ATOMS: atom_id res chain seq x y z
N GLY A 1 10.48 9.78 1.71
CA GLY A 1 10.20 11.17 1.22
C GLY A 1 11.23 12.21 1.67
N GLN A 2 12.17 11.86 2.58
CA GLN A 2 13.12 12.84 3.11
C GLN A 2 14.05 13.42 2.04
N CYS A 3 14.47 12.63 1.07
CA CYS A 3 15.30 13.15 -0.02
C CYS A 3 14.59 14.25 -0.82
N ALA A 4 13.30 14.07 -1.13
CA ALA A 4 12.49 15.08 -1.79
C ALA A 4 12.28 16.32 -0.89
N ALA A 5 11.93 16.10 0.38
CA ALA A 5 11.68 17.18 1.33
C ALA A 5 12.93 18.03 1.66
N LYS A 6 14.12 17.42 1.59
CA LYS A 6 15.41 18.08 1.89
C LYS A 6 16.14 18.61 0.65
N CYS A 7 15.64 18.36 -0.56
CA CYS A 7 16.29 18.86 -1.77
C CYS A 7 16.07 20.37 -1.91
N PRO A 8 17.13 21.21 -1.80
CA PRO A 8 16.98 22.66 -1.84
C PRO A 8 16.58 23.18 -3.24
N PHE A 9 16.76 22.36 -4.26
CA PHE A 9 16.47 22.72 -5.66
C PHE A 9 15.12 22.17 -6.16
N GLY A 10 14.37 21.42 -5.33
CA GLY A 10 13.15 20.75 -5.78
C GLY A 10 13.35 19.73 -6.91
N ALA A 11 14.59 19.27 -7.12
CA ALA A 11 14.95 18.40 -8.24
C ALA A 11 14.52 16.92 -8.04
N ILE A 12 14.09 16.56 -6.83
CA ILE A 12 13.66 15.21 -6.48
C ILE A 12 12.16 15.19 -6.28
N GLY A 13 11.46 14.54 -7.19
CA GLY A 13 10.02 14.30 -7.09
C GLY A 13 9.70 12.81 -6.94
N THR A 14 8.47 12.51 -6.58
CA THR A 14 7.92 11.14 -6.61
C THR A 14 7.14 10.95 -7.89
N LYS A 15 7.25 9.75 -8.49
CA LYS A 15 6.38 9.38 -9.62
C LYS A 15 4.92 9.49 -9.20
N THR A 16 4.09 10.09 -10.05
CA THR A 16 2.65 10.15 -9.83
C THR A 16 1.91 9.20 -10.76
N TRP A 17 0.76 8.69 -10.33
CA TRP A 17 -0.17 7.91 -11.13
C TRP A 17 -1.54 8.56 -11.26
N ILE A 18 -1.67 9.85 -10.92
CA ILE A 18 -2.94 10.58 -11.02
C ILE A 18 -3.54 10.45 -12.42
N THR A 19 -2.73 10.66 -13.46
CA THR A 19 -3.19 10.59 -14.86
C THR A 19 -3.66 9.20 -15.26
N ASN A 20 -3.00 8.15 -14.75
CA ASN A 20 -3.40 6.76 -14.99
C ASN A 20 -4.74 6.44 -14.32
N VAL A 21 -4.90 6.84 -13.06
CA VAL A 21 -6.16 6.64 -12.31
C VAL A 21 -7.31 7.37 -13.00
N ILE A 22 -7.10 8.64 -13.40
CA ILE A 22 -8.11 9.41 -14.13
C ILE A 22 -8.47 8.75 -15.47
N ALA A 23 -7.49 8.21 -16.18
CA ALA A 23 -7.74 7.52 -17.46
C ALA A 23 -8.58 6.25 -17.24
N ASP A 24 -8.28 5.46 -16.21
CA ASP A 24 -9.04 4.24 -15.92
C ASP A 24 -10.47 4.55 -15.45
N LEU A 25 -10.66 5.59 -14.62
CA LEU A 25 -11.99 6.08 -14.23
C LEU A 25 -12.80 6.53 -15.45
N LYS A 26 -12.19 7.32 -16.36
CA LYS A 26 -12.84 7.77 -17.61
C LYS A 26 -13.15 6.63 -18.56
N ALA A 27 -12.35 5.58 -18.56
CA ALA A 27 -12.59 4.37 -19.35
C ALA A 27 -13.71 3.49 -18.78
N GLY A 28 -14.30 3.87 -17.64
CA GLY A 28 -15.37 3.10 -16.97
C GLY A 28 -14.89 1.81 -16.30
N LYS A 29 -13.61 1.70 -15.99
CA LYS A 29 -13.10 0.56 -15.24
C LYS A 29 -13.57 0.63 -13.79
N LYS A 30 -13.73 -0.52 -13.16
CA LYS A 30 -14.01 -0.62 -11.73
C LYS A 30 -12.72 -0.35 -10.94
N VAL A 31 -12.64 0.85 -10.39
CA VAL A 31 -11.48 1.31 -9.62
C VAL A 31 -11.82 1.29 -8.13
N TYR A 32 -11.04 0.57 -7.34
CA TYR A 32 -11.20 0.47 -5.88
C TYR A 32 -10.10 1.25 -5.17
N ALA A 33 -10.46 2.03 -4.16
CA ALA A 33 -9.51 2.68 -3.27
C ALA A 33 -9.14 1.76 -2.10
N ILE A 34 -7.85 1.62 -1.81
CA ILE A 34 -7.33 0.95 -0.61
C ILE A 34 -6.76 2.03 0.29
N LEU A 35 -7.44 2.34 1.40
CA LEU A 35 -7.09 3.47 2.24
C LEU A 35 -6.21 3.05 3.42
N ALA A 36 -5.10 3.78 3.61
CA ALA A 36 -4.19 3.54 4.72
C ALA A 36 -4.83 3.86 6.07
N PRO A 37 -4.62 3.06 7.14
CA PRO A 37 -5.14 3.35 8.48
C PRO A 37 -4.68 4.71 9.02
N ALA A 38 -3.48 5.17 8.62
CA ALA A 38 -2.94 6.48 8.98
C ALA A 38 -3.77 7.67 8.46
N THR A 39 -4.84 7.43 7.68
CA THR A 39 -5.77 8.47 7.23
C THR A 39 -6.66 8.97 8.36
N GLU A 40 -6.91 8.14 9.35
CA GLU A 40 -7.71 8.52 10.51
C GLU A 40 -7.11 9.74 11.22
N GLY A 41 -7.92 10.77 11.45
CA GLY A 41 -7.52 12.01 12.11
C GLY A 41 -6.64 12.97 11.28
N GLN A 42 -6.18 12.60 10.07
CA GLN A 42 -5.30 13.45 9.26
C GLN A 42 -6.02 14.66 8.65
N PHE A 43 -7.30 14.56 8.40
CA PHE A 43 -8.10 15.58 7.68
C PHE A 43 -9.13 16.28 8.58
N GLY A 44 -9.01 16.11 9.88
CA GLY A 44 -9.91 16.67 10.87
C GLY A 44 -10.72 15.60 11.61
N LYS A 45 -11.23 15.98 12.78
CA LYS A 45 -11.92 15.05 13.68
C LYS A 45 -13.28 14.56 13.14
N ASP A 46 -13.87 15.36 12.24
CA ASP A 46 -15.21 15.08 11.69
C ASP A 46 -15.15 14.25 10.39
N ILE A 47 -13.95 13.98 9.89
CA ILE A 47 -13.76 13.18 8.69
C ILE A 47 -13.66 11.70 9.06
N THR A 48 -14.75 10.98 8.79
CA THR A 48 -14.89 9.56 9.06
C THR A 48 -14.53 8.70 7.84
N MET A 49 -14.37 7.40 8.02
CA MET A 49 -14.17 6.45 6.92
C MET A 49 -15.36 6.45 5.95
N GLU A 50 -16.57 6.66 6.48
CA GLU A 50 -17.77 6.79 5.64
C GLU A 50 -17.73 8.06 4.78
N SER A 51 -17.26 9.17 5.33
CA SER A 51 -17.04 10.41 4.55
C SER A 51 -16.05 10.17 3.40
N TRP A 52 -14.96 9.43 3.68
CA TRP A 52 -13.99 9.03 2.65
C TRP A 52 -14.62 8.15 1.59
N ARG A 53 -15.39 7.15 1.99
CA ARG A 53 -16.10 6.25 1.05
C ARG A 53 -17.03 7.03 0.12
N GLN A 54 -17.80 7.96 0.67
CA GLN A 54 -18.69 8.80 -0.12
C GLN A 54 -17.92 9.73 -1.06
N ALA A 55 -16.79 10.29 -0.62
CA ALA A 55 -15.97 11.18 -1.44
C ALA A 55 -15.36 10.43 -2.64
N VAL A 56 -14.73 9.26 -2.41
CA VAL A 56 -14.13 8.50 -3.52
C VAL A 56 -15.20 7.99 -4.51
N LYS A 57 -16.39 7.60 -4.03
CA LYS A 57 -17.51 7.24 -4.91
C LYS A 57 -17.98 8.42 -5.77
N LYS A 58 -18.01 9.64 -5.23
CA LYS A 58 -18.32 10.85 -6.03
C LYS A 58 -17.28 11.14 -7.10
N VAL A 59 -16.02 10.76 -6.87
CA VAL A 59 -14.94 10.89 -7.86
C VAL A 59 -15.06 9.83 -8.98
N GLY A 60 -15.77 8.74 -8.71
CA GLY A 60 -16.02 7.66 -9.68
C GLY A 60 -15.40 6.32 -9.31
N PHE A 61 -14.84 6.17 -8.12
CA PHE A 61 -14.40 4.87 -7.64
C PHE A 61 -15.61 3.97 -7.34
N GLU A 62 -15.44 2.67 -7.52
CA GLU A 62 -16.47 1.66 -7.20
C GLU A 62 -16.70 1.57 -5.69
N ASP A 63 -15.65 1.44 -4.91
CA ASP A 63 -15.72 1.44 -3.44
C ASP A 63 -14.36 1.77 -2.82
N LEU A 64 -14.36 1.85 -1.47
CA LEU A 64 -13.19 2.04 -0.62
C LEU A 64 -13.09 0.87 0.35
N ILE A 65 -11.89 0.28 0.44
CA ILE A 65 -11.55 -0.77 1.41
C ILE A 65 -10.40 -0.28 2.29
N GLU A 66 -10.51 -0.52 3.59
CA GLU A 66 -9.45 -0.17 4.53
C GLU A 66 -8.29 -1.16 4.43
N ALA A 67 -7.06 -0.66 4.33
CA ALA A 67 -5.86 -1.50 4.34
C ALA A 67 -5.67 -2.21 5.70
N GLY A 68 -6.35 -1.77 6.77
CA GLY A 68 -6.42 -2.45 8.06
C GLY A 68 -6.91 -3.89 7.95
N LEU A 69 -7.93 -4.14 7.11
CA LEU A 69 -8.39 -5.50 6.81
C LEU A 69 -7.26 -6.41 6.29
N GLY A 70 -6.42 -5.86 5.40
CA GLY A 70 -5.22 -6.56 4.94
C GLY A 70 -4.20 -6.78 6.06
N GLY A 71 -4.15 -5.87 7.03
CA GLY A 71 -3.33 -6.02 8.23
C GLY A 71 -3.74 -7.24 9.05
N ASP A 72 -5.02 -7.43 9.28
CA ASP A 72 -5.55 -8.62 9.97
C ASP A 72 -5.20 -9.90 9.22
N MET A 73 -5.37 -9.91 7.89
CA MET A 73 -5.02 -11.07 7.04
C MET A 73 -3.52 -11.39 7.11
N THR A 74 -2.65 -10.38 6.98
CA THR A 74 -1.20 -10.58 6.98
C THR A 74 -0.67 -10.95 8.35
N THR A 75 -1.27 -10.46 9.43
CA THR A 75 -0.90 -10.80 10.81
C THR A 75 -1.04 -12.31 11.06
N CYS A 76 -2.10 -12.95 10.57
CA CYS A 76 -2.27 -14.38 10.72
C CYS A 76 -1.10 -15.14 10.05
N SER A 77 -0.77 -14.80 8.80
CA SER A 77 0.32 -15.45 8.06
C SER A 77 1.69 -15.18 8.69
N GLU A 78 1.97 -13.93 9.08
CA GLU A 78 3.23 -13.57 9.74
C GLU A 78 3.38 -14.24 11.10
N ALA A 79 2.29 -14.41 11.86
CA ALA A 79 2.33 -15.09 13.16
C ALA A 79 2.70 -16.58 13.03
N GLU A 80 2.17 -17.26 12.02
CA GLU A 80 2.53 -18.65 11.73
C GLU A 80 4.00 -18.77 11.32
N GLU A 81 4.47 -17.95 10.40
CA GLU A 81 5.86 -17.89 9.94
C GLU A 81 6.82 -17.57 11.08
N TRP A 82 6.44 -16.62 11.93
CA TRP A 82 7.24 -16.23 13.10
C TRP A 82 7.31 -17.36 14.13
N LEU A 83 6.21 -18.04 14.41
CA LEU A 83 6.15 -19.15 15.36
C LEU A 83 7.02 -20.34 14.91
N GLU A 84 7.00 -20.65 13.60
CA GLU A 84 7.86 -21.69 13.02
C GLU A 84 9.34 -21.32 13.16
N ALA A 85 9.72 -20.10 12.77
CA ALA A 85 11.08 -19.60 12.92
C ALA A 85 11.55 -19.62 14.38
N TYR A 86 10.69 -19.20 15.32
CA TYR A 86 11.01 -19.23 16.75
C TYR A 86 11.29 -20.66 17.27
N ARG A 87 10.49 -21.64 16.84
CA ARG A 87 10.69 -23.05 17.21
C ARG A 87 12.01 -23.61 16.67
N ASN A 88 12.47 -23.10 15.54
CA ASN A 88 13.74 -23.48 14.91
C ASN A 88 14.94 -22.66 15.44
N GLY A 89 14.74 -21.74 16.38
CA GLY A 89 15.79 -20.86 16.90
C GLY A 89 16.20 -19.76 15.91
N GLU A 90 15.39 -19.51 14.89
CA GLU A 90 15.60 -18.49 13.87
C GLU A 90 14.95 -17.16 14.28
N LYS A 91 15.31 -16.08 13.58
CA LYS A 91 14.73 -14.75 13.78
C LYS A 91 13.97 -14.33 12.53
N LYS A 92 12.80 -13.76 12.71
CA LYS A 92 11.99 -13.18 11.63
C LYS A 92 11.60 -11.73 11.95
N THR A 93 11.49 -10.92 10.89
CA THR A 93 10.96 -9.56 10.95
C THR A 93 9.75 -9.46 10.04
N THR A 94 8.94 -8.42 10.24
CA THR A 94 7.79 -8.15 9.36
C THR A 94 8.22 -7.69 7.96
N SER A 95 7.33 -7.85 6.99
CA SER A 95 7.49 -7.35 5.60
C SER A 95 6.50 -6.24 5.23
N CYS A 96 5.60 -5.84 6.11
CA CYS A 96 4.50 -4.91 5.81
C CYS A 96 4.96 -3.49 5.40
N CYS A 97 6.19 -3.08 5.76
CA CYS A 97 6.75 -1.77 5.45
C CYS A 97 7.78 -1.85 4.31
N PRO A 98 7.45 -1.41 3.08
CA PRO A 98 8.38 -1.45 1.95
C PRO A 98 9.63 -0.58 2.15
N GLY A 99 9.52 0.48 2.96
CA GLY A 99 10.68 1.30 3.33
C GLY A 99 11.68 0.52 4.17
N PHE A 100 11.21 -0.26 5.14
CA PHE A 100 12.03 -1.15 5.96
C PHE A 100 12.64 -2.28 5.12
N VAL A 101 11.84 -2.97 4.33
CA VAL A 101 12.30 -4.05 3.44
C VAL A 101 13.40 -3.56 2.49
N ASN A 102 13.19 -2.40 1.86
CA ASN A 102 14.19 -1.80 0.98
C ASN A 102 15.47 -1.39 1.73
N MET A 103 15.36 -0.92 2.96
CA MET A 103 16.51 -0.58 3.80
C MET A 103 17.35 -1.84 4.10
N ILE A 104 16.71 -2.91 4.55
CA ILE A 104 17.40 -4.18 4.83
C ILE A 104 18.09 -4.70 3.57
N ARG A 105 17.36 -4.85 2.47
CA ARG A 105 17.90 -5.39 1.22
C ARG A 105 19.09 -4.59 0.66
N LYS A 106 19.10 -3.27 0.85
CA LYS A 106 20.15 -2.39 0.32
C LYS A 106 21.34 -2.23 1.25
N HIS A 107 21.12 -2.16 2.55
CA HIS A 107 22.18 -1.81 3.51
C HIS A 107 22.58 -2.95 4.42
N TYR A 108 21.74 -3.98 4.55
CA TYR A 108 21.96 -5.13 5.42
C TYR A 108 21.57 -6.44 4.70
N PRO A 109 22.17 -6.74 3.53
CA PRO A 109 21.76 -7.88 2.70
C PRO A 109 21.87 -9.22 3.45
N ASP A 110 22.79 -9.34 4.39
CA ASP A 110 22.97 -10.55 5.24
C ASP A 110 21.76 -10.82 6.17
N LEU A 111 20.89 -9.82 6.37
CA LEU A 111 19.67 -9.95 7.15
C LEU A 111 18.41 -10.14 6.27
N ALA A 112 18.57 -10.24 4.96
CA ALA A 112 17.43 -10.30 4.04
C ALA A 112 16.56 -11.55 4.26
N ASP A 113 17.15 -12.67 4.63
CA ASP A 113 16.45 -13.93 4.90
C ASP A 113 15.59 -13.89 6.18
N MET A 114 15.82 -12.89 7.02
CA MET A 114 14.99 -12.66 8.21
C MET A 114 13.68 -11.95 7.89
N ILE A 115 13.54 -11.35 6.70
CA ILE A 115 12.31 -10.65 6.30
C ILE A 115 11.22 -11.69 6.06
N SER A 116 10.02 -11.45 6.61
CA SER A 116 8.84 -12.28 6.34
C SER A 116 8.57 -12.35 4.84
N THR A 117 8.10 -13.51 4.38
CA THR A 117 7.67 -13.71 2.99
C THR A 117 6.24 -13.27 2.73
N THR A 118 5.50 -12.94 3.80
CA THR A 118 4.12 -12.46 3.73
C THR A 118 4.05 -11.13 2.98
N VAL A 119 3.04 -10.98 2.13
CA VAL A 119 2.80 -9.73 1.39
C VAL A 119 2.32 -8.62 2.32
N SER A 120 2.44 -7.36 1.88
CA SER A 120 1.96 -6.23 2.68
C SER A 120 0.42 -6.21 2.77
N PRO A 121 -0.15 -5.54 3.79
CA PRO A 121 -1.59 -5.31 3.90
C PRO A 121 -2.24 -4.73 2.64
N MET A 122 -1.58 -3.80 1.98
CA MET A 122 -2.03 -3.24 0.71
C MET A 122 -2.17 -4.32 -0.37
N CYS A 123 -1.15 -5.18 -0.52
CA CYS A 123 -1.17 -6.26 -1.50
C CYS A 123 -2.23 -7.32 -1.15
N ALA A 124 -2.39 -7.66 0.14
CA ALA A 124 -3.42 -8.61 0.58
C ALA A 124 -4.83 -8.15 0.21
N VAL A 125 -5.16 -6.86 0.47
CA VAL A 125 -6.46 -6.28 0.07
C VAL A 125 -6.60 -6.25 -1.45
N SER A 126 -5.55 -5.88 -2.19
CA SER A 126 -5.58 -5.90 -3.65
C SER A 126 -5.89 -7.29 -4.20
N ARG A 127 -5.22 -8.33 -3.69
CA ARG A 127 -5.49 -9.73 -4.05
C ARG A 127 -6.93 -10.14 -3.74
N MET A 128 -7.45 -9.74 -2.58
CA MET A 128 -8.83 -10.01 -2.19
C MET A 128 -9.83 -9.37 -3.17
N ILE A 129 -9.60 -8.12 -3.58
CA ILE A 129 -10.43 -7.43 -4.56
C ILE A 129 -10.36 -8.14 -5.90
N LYS A 130 -9.15 -8.41 -6.41
CA LYS A 130 -8.92 -9.06 -7.71
C LYS A 130 -9.40 -10.52 -7.75
N ALA A 131 -9.50 -11.19 -6.61
CA ALA A 131 -10.12 -12.51 -6.53
C ALA A 131 -11.64 -12.48 -6.78
N LYS A 132 -12.31 -11.38 -6.45
CA LYS A 132 -13.74 -11.18 -6.72
C LYS A 132 -13.99 -10.56 -8.09
N ASP A 133 -13.15 -9.66 -8.51
CA ASP A 133 -13.23 -8.93 -9.77
C ASP A 133 -11.83 -8.89 -10.40
N PRO A 134 -11.49 -9.84 -11.27
CA PRO A 134 -10.15 -9.95 -11.87
C PRO A 134 -9.73 -8.73 -12.69
N ASP A 135 -10.69 -7.98 -13.23
CA ASP A 135 -10.46 -6.78 -14.04
C ASP A 135 -10.42 -5.49 -13.19
N ALA A 136 -10.59 -5.60 -11.87
CA ALA A 136 -10.56 -4.45 -10.98
C ALA A 136 -9.20 -3.78 -10.97
N VAL A 137 -9.22 -2.46 -10.99
CA VAL A 137 -8.06 -1.61 -10.75
C VAL A 137 -8.02 -1.21 -9.27
N THR A 138 -6.90 -1.39 -8.62
CA THR A 138 -6.72 -1.08 -7.21
C THR A 138 -5.74 0.07 -7.01
N VAL A 139 -6.16 1.07 -6.23
CA VAL A 139 -5.40 2.29 -5.97
C VAL A 139 -5.17 2.44 -4.47
N PHE A 140 -3.93 2.32 -4.03
CA PHE A 140 -3.58 2.61 -2.64
C PHE A 140 -3.55 4.12 -2.40
N VAL A 141 -4.17 4.57 -1.33
CA VAL A 141 -4.16 5.97 -0.87
C VAL A 141 -3.57 6.04 0.54
N GLY A 142 -2.48 6.79 0.69
CA GLY A 142 -1.83 6.89 2.00
C GLY A 142 -0.62 7.83 2.03
N PRO A 143 0.00 8.05 3.20
CA PRO A 143 1.07 9.03 3.36
C PRO A 143 2.43 8.55 2.84
N CYS A 144 2.59 7.26 2.58
CA CYS A 144 3.91 6.63 2.42
C CYS A 144 4.36 6.55 0.97
N VAL A 145 5.41 7.32 0.62
CA VAL A 145 6.02 7.27 -0.72
C VAL A 145 6.69 5.92 -1.05
N ALA A 146 7.09 5.15 -0.03
CA ALA A 146 7.69 3.83 -0.26
C ALA A 146 6.67 2.81 -0.83
N LYS A 147 5.38 3.02 -0.63
CA LYS A 147 4.32 2.23 -1.28
C LYS A 147 4.35 2.38 -2.80
N LYS A 148 4.80 3.52 -3.31
CA LYS A 148 5.01 3.71 -4.74
C LYS A 148 6.09 2.79 -5.32
N SER A 149 7.15 2.50 -4.56
CA SER A 149 8.16 1.54 -4.98
C SER A 149 7.67 0.10 -4.91
N GLU A 150 6.81 -0.21 -3.94
CA GLU A 150 6.19 -1.53 -3.83
C GLU A 150 5.24 -1.81 -4.99
N VAL A 151 4.37 -0.86 -5.33
CA VAL A 151 3.47 -0.94 -6.50
C VAL A 151 4.25 -1.11 -7.81
N ALA A 152 5.42 -0.49 -7.93
CA ALA A 152 6.28 -0.61 -9.10
C ALA A 152 7.05 -1.95 -9.18
N ASP A 153 7.04 -2.76 -8.12
CA ASP A 153 7.73 -4.05 -8.09
C ASP A 153 6.88 -5.13 -8.78
N GLN A 154 7.22 -5.42 -10.03
CA GLN A 154 6.53 -6.41 -10.86
C GLN A 154 6.68 -7.86 -10.36
N LYS A 155 7.55 -8.12 -9.37
CA LYS A 155 7.71 -9.44 -8.78
C LYS A 155 6.61 -9.78 -7.76
N ILE A 156 5.86 -8.77 -7.32
CA ILE A 156 4.76 -8.95 -6.36
C ILE A 156 3.46 -9.16 -7.14
N GLU A 157 3.12 -10.41 -7.37
CA GLU A 157 1.88 -10.77 -8.06
C GLU A 157 0.64 -10.33 -7.28
N GLY A 158 -0.37 -9.81 -7.98
CA GLY A 158 -1.62 -9.33 -7.39
C GLY A 158 -1.49 -8.05 -6.57
N ASN A 159 -0.38 -7.32 -6.69
CA ASN A 159 -0.17 -6.05 -6.02
C ASN A 159 -1.19 -4.98 -6.44
N ALA A 160 -1.27 -3.88 -5.69
CA ALA A 160 -2.03 -2.71 -6.12
C ALA A 160 -1.47 -2.14 -7.44
N ASP A 161 -2.35 -1.63 -8.28
CA ASP A 161 -1.96 -1.11 -9.60
C ASP A 161 -1.34 0.27 -9.49
N TYR A 162 -1.83 1.09 -8.56
CA TYR A 162 -1.36 2.46 -8.34
C TYR A 162 -1.26 2.79 -6.85
N ALA A 163 -0.43 3.80 -6.54
CA ALA A 163 -0.34 4.38 -5.20
C ALA A 163 -0.34 5.91 -5.29
N LEU A 164 -1.27 6.54 -4.59
CA LEU A 164 -1.39 7.99 -4.48
C LEU A 164 -1.10 8.45 -3.05
N ASN A 165 -0.38 9.55 -2.93
CA ASN A 165 -0.24 10.24 -1.65
C ASN A 165 -1.47 11.12 -1.39
N TYR A 166 -1.64 11.56 -0.14
CA TYR A 166 -2.74 12.45 0.21
C TYR A 166 -2.77 13.75 -0.61
N ASN A 167 -1.60 14.35 -0.90
CA ASN A 167 -1.52 15.54 -1.75
C ASN A 167 -1.88 15.28 -3.22
N GLU A 168 -1.99 14.03 -3.63
CA GLU A 168 -2.34 13.64 -5.00
C GLU A 168 -3.83 13.34 -5.15
N ILE A 169 -4.56 13.17 -4.04
CA ILE A 169 -6.00 12.88 -4.06
C ILE A 169 -6.85 14.07 -3.61
N LEU A 170 -6.24 15.03 -2.94
CA LEU A 170 -6.86 16.31 -2.56
C LEU A 170 -6.84 17.30 -3.72
#